data_8f24876fecd678b80ae8dcb8c9fdd798
#
_entry.id   8f24876fecd678b80ae8dcb8c9fdd798
#
_cell.length_a   1.000
_cell.length_b   1.000
_cell.length_c   1.000
_cell.angle_alpha   90.00
_cell.angle_beta   90.00
_cell.angle_gamma   90.00
#
_symmetry.space_group_name_H-M   'P 1'
#
loop_
_entity.id
_entity.type
_entity.pdbx_description
1 polymer ?
#
loop_
_entity_poly.entity_id
_entity_poly.type
_entity_poly.pdbx_seq_one_letter_code
_entity_poly.pdbx_strand_id
1 'polypeptide(L)'
;MKVFYTKDYFDYIHYDTKLVTFDEIVQAYYTYDELNEDDYLDGILLIKPKTNCKLDIDFDKIRTAMISLVQNSYLCSSLRNYKIGFSFFEELILLISFVDIWDKKLFSFLFNHLFLMKYRLKKILPESEYMAFDGMLSDLLNLSKSVNLMALKSSIIFDRKKVKPKSNIRNKMINCLKEIKNKYTKVIFEYLENTN
;
A
#
# COMPACT_ATOMS: atom_id res chain seq x y z
N MET A 1 10.39 -21.92 -26.17
CA MET A 1 9.37 -20.92 -25.77
C MET A 1 9.80 -20.35 -24.44
N LYS A 2 10.01 -19.04 -24.34
CA LYS A 2 10.29 -18.38 -23.04
C LYS A 2 8.96 -18.06 -22.38
N VAL A 3 8.80 -18.43 -21.11
CA VAL A 3 7.61 -18.18 -20.32
C VAL A 3 7.98 -17.38 -19.06
N PHE A 4 7.07 -16.53 -18.59
CA PHE A 4 7.25 -15.64 -17.45
C PHE A 4 6.12 -15.84 -16.47
N TYR A 5 6.41 -15.71 -15.17
CA TYR A 5 5.39 -15.58 -14.15
C TYR A 5 4.99 -14.11 -14.02
N THR A 6 3.73 -13.82 -14.27
CA THR A 6 3.16 -12.49 -14.03
C THR A 6 2.15 -12.54 -12.89
N LYS A 7 2.03 -11.42 -12.20
CA LYS A 7 1.00 -11.22 -11.18
C LYS A 7 0.14 -10.04 -11.59
N ASP A 8 -1.14 -10.31 -11.83
CA ASP A 8 -2.08 -9.27 -12.24
C ASP A 8 -3.53 -9.69 -11.97
N TYR A 9 -4.48 -8.81 -12.26
CA TYR A 9 -5.92 -9.06 -12.24
C TYR A 9 -6.37 -9.58 -13.62
N PHE A 10 -6.11 -10.86 -13.89
CA PHE A 10 -6.40 -11.46 -15.22
C PHE A 10 -7.90 -11.57 -15.55
N ASP A 11 -8.75 -11.57 -14.54
CA ASP A 11 -10.22 -11.64 -14.66
C ASP A 11 -10.94 -10.39 -14.10
N TYR A 12 -10.21 -9.31 -13.86
CA TYR A 12 -10.67 -8.06 -13.21
C TYR A 12 -11.15 -8.21 -11.77
N ILE A 13 -11.15 -9.41 -11.21
CA ILE A 13 -11.69 -9.72 -9.89
C ILE A 13 -10.62 -10.24 -8.94
N HIS A 14 -9.78 -11.16 -9.42
CA HIS A 14 -8.78 -11.84 -8.61
C HIS A 14 -7.35 -11.46 -9.03
N TYR A 15 -6.54 -11.16 -8.04
CA TYR A 15 -5.12 -10.96 -8.23
C TYR A 15 -4.42 -12.32 -8.13
N ASP A 16 -3.94 -12.81 -9.24
CA ASP A 16 -3.38 -14.16 -9.34
C ASP A 16 -2.00 -14.16 -10.03
N THR A 17 -1.35 -15.31 -10.00
CA THR A 17 -0.09 -15.56 -10.71
C THR A 17 -0.36 -16.46 -11.90
N LYS A 18 -0.09 -15.95 -13.09
CA LYS A 18 -0.27 -16.71 -14.34
C LYS A 18 1.06 -16.86 -15.06
N LEU A 19 1.23 -18.01 -15.70
CA LEU A 19 2.32 -18.23 -16.63
C LEU A 19 1.92 -17.66 -17.99
N VAL A 20 2.71 -16.72 -18.51
CA VAL A 20 2.46 -16.10 -19.81
C VAL A 20 3.68 -16.27 -20.71
N THR A 21 3.45 -16.38 -21.99
CA THR A 21 4.49 -16.44 -23.00
C THR A 21 4.97 -15.03 -23.36
N PHE A 22 6.16 -14.95 -23.94
CA PHE A 22 6.66 -13.67 -24.44
C PHE A 22 5.72 -13.07 -25.51
N ASP A 23 5.16 -13.91 -26.37
CA ASP A 23 4.26 -13.47 -27.44
C ASP A 23 2.95 -12.90 -26.87
N GLU A 24 2.39 -13.48 -25.80
CA GLU A 24 1.22 -12.92 -25.10
C GLU A 24 1.52 -11.56 -24.49
N ILE A 25 2.72 -11.35 -23.91
CA ILE A 25 3.14 -10.04 -23.37
C ILE A 25 3.25 -9.02 -24.50
N VAL A 26 3.90 -9.38 -25.61
CA VAL A 26 4.06 -8.50 -26.77
C VAL A 26 2.71 -8.15 -27.39
N GLN A 27 1.82 -9.11 -27.52
CA GLN A 27 0.48 -8.87 -28.05
C GLN A 27 -0.35 -7.97 -27.12
N ALA A 28 -0.29 -8.18 -25.81
CA ALA A 28 -0.96 -7.32 -24.85
C ALA A 28 -0.44 -5.86 -24.90
N TYR A 29 0.86 -5.69 -25.12
CA TYR A 29 1.48 -4.37 -25.29
C TYR A 29 0.93 -3.64 -26.53
N TYR A 30 0.93 -4.30 -27.68
CA TYR A 30 0.41 -3.69 -28.92
C TYR A 30 -1.09 -3.40 -28.84
N THR A 31 -1.87 -4.28 -28.22
CA THR A 31 -3.30 -4.03 -28.01
C THR A 31 -3.54 -2.85 -27.07
N TYR A 32 -2.67 -2.65 -26.09
CA TYR A 32 -2.75 -1.50 -25.18
C TYR A 32 -2.41 -0.19 -25.89
N ASP A 33 -1.36 -0.19 -26.72
CA ASP A 33 -0.90 0.96 -27.50
C ASP A 33 -1.97 1.43 -28.52
N GLU A 34 -2.71 0.49 -29.11
CA GLU A 34 -3.85 0.79 -29.99
C GLU A 34 -5.07 1.41 -29.28
N LEU A 35 -5.21 1.18 -27.95
CA LEU A 35 -6.37 1.60 -27.16
C LEU A 35 -6.16 2.90 -26.36
N ASN A 36 -4.93 3.32 -26.17
CA ASN A 36 -4.61 4.47 -25.34
C ASN A 36 -3.84 5.54 -26.15
N GLU A 37 -4.43 6.71 -26.23
CA GLU A 37 -3.77 7.92 -26.78
C GLU A 37 -2.84 8.60 -25.75
N ASP A 38 -2.69 8.05 -24.54
CA ASP A 38 -1.88 8.61 -23.46
C ASP A 38 -0.44 8.07 -23.50
N ASP A 39 0.52 8.91 -23.83
CA ASP A 39 1.99 8.67 -23.84
C ASP A 39 2.58 8.27 -22.46
N TYR A 40 1.74 8.13 -21.42
CA TYR A 40 2.20 7.95 -20.05
C TYR A 40 2.84 6.59 -19.76
N LEU A 41 2.60 5.61 -20.61
CA LEU A 41 3.12 4.24 -20.47
C LEU A 41 3.93 3.73 -21.66
N ASP A 42 4.49 4.66 -22.44
CA ASP A 42 5.39 4.31 -23.54
C ASP A 42 6.62 3.57 -23.03
N GLY A 43 6.63 2.28 -23.27
CA GLY A 43 7.78 1.41 -23.09
C GLY A 43 7.58 0.26 -22.10
N ILE A 44 8.14 -0.87 -22.47
CA ILE A 44 8.29 -2.00 -21.56
C ILE A 44 9.55 -1.81 -20.73
N LEU A 45 9.40 -1.59 -19.43
CA LEU A 45 10.53 -1.54 -18.52
C LEU A 45 11.00 -2.96 -18.16
N LEU A 46 12.12 -3.38 -18.73
CA LEU A 46 12.74 -4.65 -18.38
C LEU A 46 13.65 -4.48 -17.16
N ILE A 47 13.19 -4.92 -16.00
CA ILE A 47 14.01 -4.92 -14.78
C ILE A 47 14.84 -6.21 -14.75
N LYS A 48 16.13 -6.11 -14.97
CA LYS A 48 17.07 -7.21 -14.82
C LYS A 48 17.68 -7.19 -13.41
N PRO A 49 17.43 -8.21 -12.57
CA PRO A 49 18.07 -8.27 -11.27
C PRO A 49 19.61 -8.30 -11.44
N LYS A 50 20.33 -7.45 -10.70
CA LYS A 50 21.78 -7.56 -10.59
C LYS A 50 22.11 -8.82 -9.80
N THR A 51 22.71 -9.79 -10.44
CA THR A 51 23.01 -11.13 -9.87
C THR A 51 24.04 -11.13 -8.74
N ASN A 52 24.72 -10.01 -8.45
CA ASN A 52 25.78 -9.92 -7.45
C ASN A 52 25.65 -8.70 -6.51
N CYS A 53 24.45 -8.16 -6.30
CA CYS A 53 24.25 -7.14 -5.29
C CYS A 53 24.13 -7.80 -3.91
N LYS A 54 25.15 -7.63 -3.07
CA LYS A 54 24.92 -7.69 -1.62
C LYS A 54 23.97 -6.53 -1.30
N LEU A 55 22.76 -6.85 -0.91
CA LEU A 55 21.82 -5.88 -0.36
C LEU A 55 22.25 -5.61 1.09
N ASP A 56 23.16 -4.66 1.26
CA ASP A 56 23.42 -4.14 2.59
C ASP A 56 22.23 -3.29 3.03
N ILE A 57 21.72 -3.60 4.22
CA ILE A 57 20.61 -2.85 4.81
C ILE A 57 21.17 -1.50 5.26
N ASP A 58 20.69 -0.43 4.62
CA ASP A 58 21.04 0.94 4.97
C ASP A 58 20.08 1.45 6.07
N PHE A 59 20.48 1.25 7.32
CA PHE A 59 19.68 1.64 8.48
C PHE A 59 19.44 3.15 8.55
N ASP A 60 20.40 3.98 8.10
CA ASP A 60 20.26 5.45 8.10
C ASP A 60 19.17 5.89 7.12
N LYS A 61 19.09 5.26 5.95
CA LYS A 61 18.00 5.52 5.00
C LYS A 61 16.65 5.08 5.56
N ILE A 62 16.59 3.94 6.24
CA ILE A 62 15.35 3.47 6.87
C ILE A 62 14.91 4.47 7.94
N ARG A 63 15.84 4.89 8.83
CA ARG A 63 15.59 5.88 9.86
C ARG A 63 15.10 7.21 9.27
N THR A 64 15.79 7.71 8.25
CA THR A 64 15.41 8.95 7.54
C THR A 64 14.00 8.83 6.93
N ALA A 65 13.66 7.70 6.33
CA ALA A 65 12.35 7.46 5.77
C ALA A 65 11.26 7.44 6.86
N MET A 66 11.52 6.83 8.03
CA MET A 66 10.60 6.81 9.17
C MET A 66 10.36 8.22 9.73
N ILE A 67 11.42 9.01 9.90
CA ILE A 67 11.31 10.41 10.35
C ILE A 67 10.50 11.22 9.34
N SER A 68 10.78 11.09 8.06
CA SER A 68 10.06 11.79 6.98
C SER A 68 8.58 11.45 6.98
N LEU A 69 8.22 10.21 7.30
CA LEU A 69 6.84 9.73 7.36
C LEU A 69 6.04 10.44 8.47
N VAL A 70 6.66 10.59 9.65
CA VAL A 70 6.06 11.29 10.81
C VAL A 70 5.99 12.80 10.57
N GLN A 71 7.05 13.39 10.03
CA GLN A 71 7.13 14.83 9.78
C GLN A 71 6.35 15.28 8.56
N ASN A 72 5.76 14.37 7.80
CA ASN A 72 5.14 14.66 6.50
C ASN A 72 6.08 15.36 5.52
N SER A 73 7.38 15.11 5.66
CA SER A 73 8.41 15.72 4.83
C SER A 73 8.60 14.95 3.52
N TYR A 74 8.98 15.69 2.47
CA TYR A 74 9.19 15.10 1.15
C TYR A 74 10.63 14.61 1.03
N LEU A 75 10.80 13.34 0.67
CA LEU A 75 12.10 12.77 0.34
C LEU A 75 12.64 13.27 -1.01
N CYS A 76 11.75 13.78 -1.86
CA CYS A 76 12.10 14.26 -3.18
C CYS A 76 11.16 15.42 -3.60
N SER A 77 11.71 16.41 -4.29
CA SER A 77 10.98 17.62 -4.70
C SER A 77 9.83 17.34 -5.68
N SER A 78 9.91 16.28 -6.47
CA SER A 78 8.85 15.88 -7.41
C SER A 78 7.55 15.44 -6.71
N LEU A 79 7.60 15.12 -5.41
CA LEU A 79 6.43 14.70 -4.64
C LEU A 79 5.71 15.84 -3.92
N ARG A 80 6.12 17.10 -4.09
CA ARG A 80 5.57 18.26 -3.35
C ARG A 80 4.07 18.47 -3.53
N ASN A 81 3.51 18.01 -4.64
CA ASN A 81 2.07 18.13 -4.93
C ASN A 81 1.25 16.97 -4.35
N TYR A 82 1.87 16.00 -3.71
CA TYR A 82 1.19 14.84 -3.15
C TYR A 82 1.16 14.90 -1.63
N LYS A 83 0.10 14.36 -1.04
CA LYS A 83 0.04 14.14 0.41
C LYS A 83 0.85 12.90 0.76
N ILE A 84 1.83 13.07 1.63
CA ILE A 84 2.73 11.98 2.04
C ILE A 84 2.71 11.81 3.56
N GLY A 85 3.27 10.72 4.01
CA GLY A 85 3.38 10.43 5.43
C GLY A 85 2.02 10.35 6.12
N PHE A 86 1.94 10.83 7.33
CA PHE A 86 0.71 10.79 8.12
C PHE A 86 -0.37 11.77 7.65
N SER A 87 -0.05 12.76 6.82
CA SER A 87 -1.08 13.60 6.18
C SER A 87 -2.00 12.82 5.25
N PHE A 88 -1.54 11.66 4.74
CA PHE A 88 -2.37 10.75 3.97
C PHE A 88 -3.59 10.24 4.75
N PHE A 89 -3.45 9.98 6.06
CA PHE A 89 -4.59 9.56 6.90
C PHE A 89 -5.65 10.65 7.02
N GLU A 90 -5.24 11.90 7.08
CA GLU A 90 -6.16 13.04 7.15
C GLU A 90 -6.97 13.15 5.87
N GLU A 91 -6.31 13.01 4.72
CA GLU A 91 -6.98 13.01 3.42
C GLU A 91 -7.93 11.80 3.26
N LEU A 92 -7.55 10.61 3.72
CA LEU A 92 -8.45 9.46 3.73
C LEU A 92 -9.68 9.69 4.59
N ILE A 93 -9.53 10.29 5.78
CA ILE A 93 -10.64 10.61 6.67
C ILE A 93 -11.56 11.64 6.02
N LEU A 94 -11.00 12.67 5.39
CA LEU A 94 -11.78 13.67 4.63
C LEU A 94 -12.52 13.00 3.47
N LEU A 95 -11.84 12.18 2.69
CA LEU A 95 -12.45 11.45 1.58
C LEU A 95 -13.65 10.62 2.04
N ILE A 96 -13.49 9.83 3.11
CA ILE A 96 -14.59 9.03 3.67
C ILE A 96 -15.72 9.91 4.19
N SER A 97 -15.43 11.10 4.69
CA SER A 97 -16.43 12.00 5.25
C SER A 97 -17.33 12.62 4.17
N PHE A 98 -16.77 12.94 3.01
CA PHE A 98 -17.47 13.72 1.99
C PHE A 98 -17.87 12.92 0.75
N VAL A 99 -17.20 11.81 0.46
CA VAL A 99 -17.44 11.01 -0.75
C VAL A 99 -18.27 9.77 -0.41
N ASP A 100 -19.25 9.47 -1.25
CA ASP A 100 -20.14 8.30 -1.07
C ASP A 100 -19.57 7.01 -1.68
N ILE A 101 -18.62 7.14 -2.61
CA ILE A 101 -17.98 6.02 -3.29
C ILE A 101 -16.49 6.10 -2.99
N TRP A 102 -15.93 5.02 -2.46
CA TRP A 102 -14.53 4.97 -2.09
C TRP A 102 -13.75 4.05 -3.01
N ASP A 103 -12.61 4.52 -3.49
CA ASP A 103 -11.68 3.65 -4.20
C ASP A 103 -11.10 2.61 -3.22
N LYS A 104 -11.51 1.36 -3.41
CA LYS A 104 -11.02 0.23 -2.63
C LYS A 104 -9.50 0.05 -2.69
N LYS A 105 -8.85 0.51 -3.78
CA LYS A 105 -7.40 0.39 -3.96
C LYS A 105 -6.62 1.15 -2.89
N LEU A 106 -7.12 2.31 -2.44
CA LEU A 106 -6.47 3.10 -1.39
C LEU A 106 -6.35 2.33 -0.07
N PHE A 107 -7.40 1.60 0.30
CA PHE A 107 -7.43 0.81 1.55
C PHE A 107 -6.62 -0.47 1.42
N SER A 108 -6.61 -1.09 0.24
CA SER A 108 -5.72 -2.23 -0.05
C SER A 108 -4.25 -1.80 -0.02
N PHE A 109 -3.94 -0.62 -0.54
CA PHE A 109 -2.60 -0.04 -0.47
C PHE A 109 -2.15 0.16 0.99
N LEU A 110 -3.00 0.74 1.84
CA LEU A 110 -2.70 0.92 3.26
C LEU A 110 -2.43 -0.43 3.97
N PHE A 111 -3.27 -1.43 3.71
CA PHE A 111 -3.07 -2.77 4.27
C PHE A 111 -1.75 -3.38 3.81
N ASN A 112 -1.45 -3.33 2.52
CA ASN A 112 -0.21 -3.86 1.97
C ASN A 112 1.03 -3.13 2.50
N HIS A 113 0.94 -1.80 2.67
CA HIS A 113 2.01 -1.01 3.26
C HIS A 113 2.34 -1.47 4.68
N LEU A 114 1.33 -1.63 5.54
CA LEU A 114 1.50 -2.09 6.92
C LEU A 114 1.97 -3.55 6.99
N PHE A 115 1.50 -4.40 6.08
CA PHE A 115 1.97 -5.78 5.95
C PHE A 115 3.46 -5.83 5.60
N LEU A 116 3.89 -5.05 4.62
CA LEU A 116 5.29 -4.95 4.23
C LEU A 116 6.15 -4.36 5.35
N MET A 117 5.64 -3.37 6.08
CA MET A 117 6.30 -2.80 7.25
C MET A 117 6.57 -3.87 8.32
N LYS A 118 5.54 -4.65 8.68
CA LYS A 118 5.69 -5.78 9.62
C LYS A 118 6.76 -6.77 9.14
N TYR A 119 6.70 -7.17 7.87
CA TYR A 119 7.65 -8.11 7.29
C TYR A 119 9.08 -7.57 7.30
N ARG A 120 9.27 -6.29 6.94
CA ARG A 120 10.58 -5.63 6.94
C ARG A 120 11.17 -5.54 8.34
N LEU A 121 10.41 -5.07 9.33
CA LEU A 121 10.87 -4.99 10.71
C LEU A 121 11.28 -6.38 11.25
N LYS A 122 10.51 -7.43 10.94
CA LYS A 122 10.89 -8.81 11.29
C LYS A 122 12.21 -9.27 10.66
N LYS A 123 12.61 -8.70 9.53
CA LYS A 123 13.86 -9.07 8.83
C LYS A 123 15.06 -8.26 9.26
N ILE A 124 14.87 -7.03 9.71
CA ILE A 124 15.95 -6.10 10.04
C ILE A 124 16.25 -6.04 11.54
N LEU A 125 15.28 -6.33 12.40
CA LEU A 125 15.47 -6.31 13.85
C LEU A 125 15.88 -7.69 14.39
N PRO A 126 16.71 -7.75 15.45
CA PRO A 126 16.89 -8.95 16.24
C PRO A 126 15.54 -9.47 16.77
N GLU A 127 15.40 -10.77 16.95
CA GLU A 127 14.13 -11.37 17.34
C GLU A 127 13.59 -10.82 18.66
N SER A 128 14.46 -10.59 19.63
CA SER A 128 14.07 -10.01 20.94
C SER A 128 13.48 -8.61 20.82
N GLU A 129 14.04 -7.78 19.95
CA GLU A 129 13.53 -6.43 19.70
C GLU A 129 12.24 -6.48 18.88
N TYR A 130 12.19 -7.32 17.84
CA TYR A 130 10.99 -7.48 17.02
C TYR A 130 9.77 -7.91 17.83
N MET A 131 9.95 -8.78 18.83
CA MET A 131 8.85 -9.26 19.68
C MET A 131 8.14 -8.14 20.44
N ALA A 132 8.83 -7.03 20.76
CA ALA A 132 8.19 -5.85 21.34
C ALA A 132 7.21 -5.16 20.37
N PHE A 133 7.48 -5.23 19.08
CA PHE A 133 6.63 -4.63 18.03
C PHE A 133 5.54 -5.55 17.51
N ASP A 134 5.70 -6.88 17.61
CA ASP A 134 4.83 -7.85 16.93
C ASP A 134 3.35 -7.70 17.29
N GLY A 135 3.04 -7.48 18.56
CA GLY A 135 1.67 -7.23 19.02
C GLY A 135 1.05 -5.98 18.39
N MET A 136 1.76 -4.86 18.44
CA MET A 136 1.29 -3.58 17.87
C MET A 136 1.12 -3.65 16.35
N LEU A 137 2.06 -4.29 15.67
CA LEU A 137 2.00 -4.48 14.20
C LEU A 137 0.87 -5.42 13.80
N SER A 138 0.59 -6.45 14.60
CA SER A 138 -0.55 -7.35 14.38
C SER A 138 -1.88 -6.63 14.55
N ASP A 139 -2.00 -5.78 15.56
CA ASP A 139 -3.18 -4.94 15.77
C ASP A 139 -3.40 -3.97 14.60
N LEU A 140 -2.33 -3.29 14.13
CA LEU A 140 -2.38 -2.42 12.97
C LEU A 140 -2.88 -3.14 11.73
N LEU A 141 -2.38 -4.35 11.48
CA LEU A 141 -2.83 -5.18 10.37
C LEU A 141 -4.31 -5.56 10.48
N ASN A 142 -4.77 -5.94 11.66
CA ASN A 142 -6.16 -6.30 11.89
C ASN A 142 -7.10 -5.10 11.68
N LEU A 143 -6.71 -3.91 12.16
CA LEU A 143 -7.46 -2.68 11.93
C LEU A 143 -7.50 -2.33 10.43
N SER A 144 -6.37 -2.35 9.75
CA SER A 144 -6.30 -2.03 8.32
C SER A 144 -7.06 -3.03 7.46
N LYS A 145 -7.01 -4.33 7.79
CA LYS A 145 -7.83 -5.36 7.16
C LYS A 145 -9.32 -5.08 7.35
N SER A 146 -9.73 -4.66 8.54
CA SER A 146 -11.12 -4.31 8.84
C SER A 146 -11.59 -3.13 8.01
N VAL A 147 -10.78 -2.08 7.88
CA VAL A 147 -11.10 -0.91 7.03
C VAL A 147 -11.20 -1.32 5.56
N ASN A 148 -10.25 -2.10 5.07
CA ASN A 148 -10.26 -2.59 3.69
C ASN A 148 -11.50 -3.43 3.38
N LEU A 149 -11.89 -4.32 4.28
CA LEU A 149 -13.12 -5.13 4.12
C LEU A 149 -14.40 -4.28 4.16
N MET A 150 -14.46 -3.24 5.01
CA MET A 150 -15.58 -2.31 5.05
C MET A 150 -15.68 -1.52 3.74
N ALA A 151 -14.57 -1.02 3.22
CA ALA A 151 -14.52 -0.31 1.95
C ALA A 151 -14.96 -1.22 0.79
N LEU A 152 -14.43 -2.44 0.71
CA LEU A 152 -14.78 -3.41 -0.31
C LEU A 152 -16.28 -3.77 -0.28
N LYS A 153 -16.83 -4.08 0.89
CA LYS A 153 -18.25 -4.40 1.03
C LYS A 153 -19.14 -3.21 0.62
N SER A 154 -18.75 -1.99 1.02
CA SER A 154 -19.50 -0.78 0.66
C SER A 154 -19.47 -0.52 -0.84
N SER A 155 -18.34 -0.70 -1.50
CA SER A 155 -18.20 -0.58 -2.94
C SER A 155 -19.08 -1.61 -3.68
N ILE A 156 -19.02 -2.88 -3.28
CA ILE A 156 -19.86 -3.94 -3.90
C ILE A 156 -21.36 -3.65 -3.73
N ILE A 157 -21.78 -3.19 -2.55
CA ILE A 157 -23.19 -2.85 -2.29
C ILE A 157 -23.61 -1.66 -3.16
N PHE A 158 -22.77 -0.64 -3.26
CA PHE A 158 -23.04 0.52 -4.10
C PHE A 158 -23.14 0.11 -5.58
N ASP A 159 -22.18 -0.65 -6.09
CA ASP A 159 -22.16 -1.07 -7.49
C ASP A 159 -23.41 -1.87 -7.86
N ARG A 160 -23.85 -2.78 -6.99
CA ARG A 160 -25.01 -3.65 -7.25
C ARG A 160 -26.36 -3.00 -6.99
N LYS A 161 -26.46 -2.23 -5.91
CA LYS A 161 -27.75 -1.73 -5.40
C LYS A 161 -27.90 -0.22 -5.46
N LYS A 162 -26.85 0.50 -5.83
CA LYS A 162 -26.76 1.98 -5.80
C LYS A 162 -27.08 2.56 -4.41
N VAL A 163 -26.83 1.79 -3.35
CA VAL A 163 -27.09 2.20 -1.97
C VAL A 163 -25.80 2.76 -1.37
N LYS A 164 -25.88 4.00 -0.88
CA LYS A 164 -24.77 4.69 -0.22
C LYS A 164 -24.38 4.00 1.09
N PRO A 165 -23.09 4.05 1.49
CA PRO A 165 -22.65 3.52 2.77
C PRO A 165 -23.40 4.18 3.93
N LYS A 166 -23.84 3.35 4.89
CA LYS A 166 -24.50 3.85 6.10
C LYS A 166 -23.55 4.69 6.96
N SER A 167 -24.08 5.70 7.62
CA SER A 167 -23.30 6.60 8.50
C SER A 167 -22.49 5.86 9.57
N ASN A 168 -23.04 4.77 10.13
CA ASN A 168 -22.34 3.96 11.13
C ASN A 168 -21.09 3.25 10.56
N ILE A 169 -21.13 2.80 9.31
CA ILE A 169 -19.95 2.20 8.65
C ILE A 169 -18.89 3.27 8.41
N ARG A 170 -19.30 4.43 7.92
CA ARG A 170 -18.43 5.59 7.71
C ARG A 170 -17.71 6.00 9.01
N ASN A 171 -18.47 6.20 10.08
CA ASN A 171 -17.90 6.55 11.38
C ASN A 171 -16.95 5.48 11.93
N LYS A 172 -17.29 4.21 11.74
CA LYS A 172 -16.43 3.10 12.14
C LYS A 172 -15.10 3.10 11.37
N MET A 173 -15.13 3.33 10.07
CA MET A 173 -13.91 3.43 9.25
C MET A 173 -13.04 4.61 9.68
N ILE A 174 -13.64 5.79 9.92
CA ILE A 174 -12.93 6.97 10.39
C ILE A 174 -12.23 6.70 11.73
N ASN A 175 -12.94 6.09 12.68
CA ASN A 175 -12.36 5.75 13.98
C ASN A 175 -11.21 4.75 13.85
N CYS A 176 -11.37 3.71 13.02
CA CYS A 176 -10.27 2.77 12.75
C CYS A 176 -9.06 3.46 12.12
N LEU A 177 -9.24 4.39 11.17
CA LEU A 177 -8.13 5.13 10.56
C LEU A 177 -7.40 6.03 11.57
N LYS A 178 -8.12 6.69 12.46
CA LYS A 178 -7.53 7.47 13.57
C LYS A 178 -6.71 6.57 14.49
N GLU A 179 -7.24 5.41 14.83
CA GLU A 179 -6.55 4.44 15.67
C GLU A 179 -5.30 3.87 14.98
N ILE A 180 -5.38 3.54 13.68
CA ILE A 180 -4.24 3.12 12.88
C ILE A 180 -3.16 4.21 12.90
N LYS A 181 -3.51 5.46 12.61
CA LYS A 181 -2.57 6.58 12.63
C LYS A 181 -1.85 6.67 13.98
N ASN A 182 -2.58 6.65 15.10
CA ASN A 182 -2.00 6.76 16.44
C ASN A 182 -1.07 5.58 16.77
N LYS A 183 -1.51 4.34 16.53
CA LYS A 183 -0.70 3.13 16.77
C LYS A 183 0.53 3.10 15.87
N TYR A 184 0.38 3.50 14.61
CA TYR A 184 1.50 3.50 13.67
C TYR A 184 2.55 4.56 14.04
N THR A 185 2.11 5.74 14.46
CA THR A 185 3.00 6.76 15.03
C THR A 185 3.80 6.20 16.19
N LYS A 186 3.14 5.51 17.13
CA LYS A 186 3.80 4.89 18.29
C LYS A 186 4.85 3.86 17.86
N VAL A 187 4.53 2.97 16.92
CA VAL A 187 5.49 1.98 16.40
C VAL A 187 6.74 2.65 15.83
N ILE A 188 6.57 3.75 15.07
CA ILE A 188 7.71 4.45 14.48
C ILE A 188 8.55 5.13 15.57
N PHE A 189 7.96 5.79 16.55
CA PHE A 189 8.73 6.41 17.63
C PHE A 189 9.49 5.38 18.44
N GLU A 190 8.86 4.28 18.84
CA GLU A 190 9.55 3.19 19.54
C GLU A 190 10.70 2.60 18.71
N TYR A 191 10.53 2.45 17.39
CA TYR A 191 11.61 2.03 16.51
C TYR A 191 12.77 3.03 16.53
N LEU A 192 12.48 4.33 16.41
CA LEU A 192 13.50 5.38 16.38
C LEU A 192 14.26 5.52 17.70
N GLU A 193 13.60 5.25 18.83
CA GLU A 193 14.23 5.28 20.17
C GLU A 193 15.13 4.07 20.42
N ASN A 194 14.74 2.89 19.93
CA ASN A 194 15.49 1.64 20.14
C ASN A 194 16.67 1.45 19.15
N THR A 195 16.73 2.23 18.08
CA THR A 195 17.79 2.13 17.05
C THR A 195 18.80 3.28 17.09
N ASN A 196 18.93 3.95 18.25
CA ASN A 196 19.96 4.96 18.48
C ASN A 196 21.31 4.37 18.88
#